data_f859f1f0b5d4cb448bbe86548492c451
#
_entry.id   f859f1f0b5d4cb448bbe86548492c451
#
_cell.length_a   1.000
_cell.length_b   1.000
_cell.length_c   1.000
_cell.angle_alpha   90.00
_cell.angle_beta   90.00
_cell.angle_gamma   90.00
#
_symmetry.space_group_name_H-M   'P 1'
#
loop_
_entity.id
_entity.type
_entity.pdbx_description
1 polymer ?
#
loop_
_entity_poly.entity_id
_entity_poly.type
_entity_poly.pdbx_seq_one_letter_code
_entity_poly.pdbx_strand_id
1 'polypeptide(L)'
;MILMAGSSLATIAQRETYTGTVISYGSRMNTRTTTNTFTLNINGTMSDAEVDRAVALLQEGGQDDLLNALRKNDLGNFAVGGRLGRDLIGVRVDQVDGKKRIRAIFERWLNFTEIRGGYRSIDYPFGYLELLIDPETGKGDGTFIEAAQIRWKRDKKLDQYVVEIENFGTFPARLMGISQRNS
;
A
#
# COMPACT_ATOMS: atom_id res chain seq x y z
N MET A 1 -3.36 23.67 -42.83
CA MET A 1 -3.35 22.39 -42.08
C MET A 1 -2.22 22.47 -41.09
N ILE A 2 -2.49 22.90 -39.85
CA ILE A 2 -1.48 23.10 -38.80
C ILE A 2 -1.54 21.87 -37.90
N LEU A 3 -0.45 21.07 -37.94
CA LEU A 3 -0.23 19.94 -37.00
C LEU A 3 0.13 20.54 -35.64
N MET A 4 -0.77 20.46 -34.67
CA MET A 4 -0.44 20.66 -33.26
C MET A 4 0.22 19.38 -32.74
N ALA A 5 1.57 19.40 -32.62
CA ALA A 5 2.32 18.39 -31.88
C ALA A 5 2.06 18.59 -30.38
N GLY A 6 1.21 17.75 -29.80
CA GLY A 6 1.02 17.69 -28.36
C GLY A 6 2.28 17.15 -27.70
N SER A 7 3.08 17.99 -27.09
CA SER A 7 4.18 17.59 -26.23
C SER A 7 3.60 16.93 -24.99
N SER A 8 3.68 15.60 -24.93
CA SER A 8 3.47 14.84 -23.69
C SER A 8 4.63 15.19 -22.76
N LEU A 9 4.40 16.11 -21.82
CA LEU A 9 5.30 16.32 -20.70
C LEU A 9 5.30 15.06 -19.85
N ALA A 10 6.37 14.28 -19.91
CA ALA A 10 6.63 13.24 -18.94
C ALA A 10 6.70 13.94 -17.57
N THR A 11 5.65 13.76 -16.77
CA THR A 11 5.64 14.23 -15.37
C THR A 11 6.72 13.44 -14.65
N ILE A 12 7.87 14.07 -14.39
CA ILE A 12 8.88 13.53 -13.47
C ILE A 12 8.15 13.36 -12.15
N ALA A 13 8.01 12.11 -11.71
CA ALA A 13 7.35 11.80 -10.44
C ALA A 13 8.09 12.56 -9.33
N GLN A 14 7.46 13.59 -8.79
CA GLN A 14 8.02 14.38 -7.71
C GLN A 14 8.12 13.46 -6.50
N ARG A 15 9.32 13.33 -5.94
CA ARG A 15 9.55 12.57 -4.71
C ARG A 15 8.74 13.18 -3.58
N GLU A 16 7.92 12.37 -2.93
CA GLU A 16 7.07 12.79 -1.82
C GLU A 16 7.44 12.02 -0.55
N THR A 17 7.48 12.72 0.57
CA THR A 17 7.76 12.12 1.88
C THR A 17 6.64 12.45 2.84
N TYR A 18 6.10 11.40 3.48
CA TYR A 18 5.08 11.50 4.51
C TYR A 18 5.59 10.92 5.82
N THR A 19 5.26 11.57 6.93
CA THR A 19 5.58 11.10 8.28
C THR A 19 4.34 11.16 9.16
N GLY A 20 4.27 10.31 10.16
CA GLY A 20 3.15 10.27 11.10
C GLY A 20 3.33 9.17 12.14
N THR A 21 2.23 8.76 12.73
CA THR A 21 2.18 7.77 13.81
C THR A 21 1.34 6.57 13.39
N VAL A 22 1.87 5.36 13.62
CA VAL A 22 1.14 4.09 13.51
C VAL A 22 0.61 3.72 14.89
N ILE A 23 -0.69 3.49 15.01
CA ILE A 23 -1.33 2.93 16.20
C ILE A 23 -1.82 1.53 15.85
N SER A 24 -1.13 0.52 16.39
CA SER A 24 -1.51 -0.87 16.23
C SER A 24 -2.27 -1.37 17.44
N TYR A 25 -3.44 -1.93 17.21
CA TYR A 25 -4.28 -2.50 18.25
C TYR A 25 -3.84 -3.93 18.55
N GLY A 26 -3.90 -4.28 19.82
CA GLY A 26 -3.56 -5.62 20.25
C GLY A 26 -4.46 -6.70 19.63
N SER A 27 -3.90 -7.89 19.46
CA SER A 27 -4.65 -9.09 19.06
C SER A 27 -5.29 -9.79 20.28
N ARG A 28 -6.07 -10.86 20.03
CA ARG A 28 -6.64 -11.70 21.10
C ARG A 28 -5.61 -12.23 22.11
N MET A 29 -4.34 -12.37 21.69
CA MET A 29 -3.25 -12.88 22.54
C MET A 29 -2.41 -11.77 23.17
N ASN A 30 -2.47 -10.56 22.63
CA ASN A 30 -1.74 -9.40 23.16
C ASN A 30 -2.65 -8.16 23.03
N THR A 31 -3.31 -7.80 24.12
CA THR A 31 -4.26 -6.67 24.16
C THR A 31 -3.60 -5.29 24.18
N ARG A 32 -2.26 -5.23 24.15
CA ARG A 32 -1.54 -3.98 24.26
C ARG A 32 -1.55 -3.19 22.96
N THR A 33 -2.07 -1.98 23.00
CA THR A 33 -1.92 -1.00 21.92
C THR A 33 -0.48 -0.51 21.87
N THR A 34 0.11 -0.46 20.69
CA THR A 34 1.45 0.08 20.47
C THR A 34 1.40 1.29 19.55
N THR A 35 2.30 2.23 19.79
CA THR A 35 2.42 3.45 18.99
C THR A 35 3.86 3.58 18.51
N ASN A 36 4.04 3.78 17.20
CA ASN A 36 5.33 3.96 16.56
C ASN A 36 5.24 5.10 15.55
N THR A 37 6.37 5.73 15.24
CA THR A 37 6.44 6.67 14.11
C THR A 37 6.60 5.89 12.80
N PHE A 38 6.20 6.50 11.67
CA PHE A 38 6.50 5.97 10.35
C PHE A 38 7.07 7.04 9.42
N THR A 39 7.76 6.57 8.40
CA THR A 39 8.17 7.38 7.25
C THR A 39 7.78 6.62 5.98
N LEU A 40 7.12 7.32 5.06
CA LEU A 40 6.77 6.84 3.73
C LEU A 40 7.42 7.77 2.71
N ASN A 41 8.30 7.22 1.88
CA ASN A 41 8.90 7.90 0.75
C ASN A 41 8.30 7.32 -0.53
N ILE A 42 7.81 8.16 -1.43
CA ILE A 42 7.28 7.78 -2.73
C ILE A 42 8.20 8.36 -3.80
N ASN A 43 8.76 7.50 -4.63
CA ASN A 43 9.66 7.86 -5.74
C ASN A 43 8.97 7.73 -7.09
N GLY A 44 7.89 6.93 -7.15
CA GLY A 44 7.14 6.67 -8.37
C GLY A 44 5.77 6.09 -8.10
N THR A 45 4.93 6.05 -9.13
CA THR A 45 3.58 5.49 -9.10
C THR A 45 3.36 4.61 -10.31
N MET A 46 2.47 3.64 -10.18
CA MET A 46 2.04 2.79 -11.30
C MET A 46 1.10 3.57 -12.22
N SER A 47 1.34 3.45 -13.52
CA SER A 47 0.40 3.90 -14.56
C SER A 47 -0.85 3.01 -14.58
N ASP A 48 -1.92 3.48 -15.24
CA ASP A 48 -3.15 2.70 -15.42
C ASP A 48 -2.86 1.35 -16.09
N ALA A 49 -2.04 1.34 -17.14
CA ALA A 49 -1.66 0.12 -17.84
C ALA A 49 -0.86 -0.88 -16.98
N GLU A 50 -0.09 -0.42 -16.01
CA GLU A 50 0.61 -1.29 -15.05
C GLU A 50 -0.34 -1.85 -14.01
N VAL A 51 -1.30 -1.04 -13.56
CA VAL A 51 -2.37 -1.51 -12.66
C VAL A 51 -3.23 -2.57 -13.35
N ASP A 52 -3.64 -2.35 -14.59
CA ASP A 52 -4.45 -3.30 -15.35
C ASP A 52 -3.72 -4.64 -15.55
N ARG A 53 -2.42 -4.59 -15.85
CA ARG A 53 -1.58 -5.81 -15.92
C ARG A 53 -1.47 -6.52 -14.57
N ALA A 54 -1.32 -5.79 -13.49
CA ALA A 54 -1.27 -6.36 -12.15
C ALA A 54 -2.59 -7.04 -11.77
N VAL A 55 -3.72 -6.43 -12.13
CA VAL A 55 -5.06 -7.02 -11.94
C VAL A 55 -5.23 -8.27 -12.79
N ALA A 56 -4.80 -8.28 -14.05
CA ALA A 56 -4.85 -9.45 -14.92
C ALA A 56 -4.02 -10.63 -14.34
N LEU A 57 -2.82 -10.36 -13.85
CA LEU A 57 -1.99 -11.37 -13.18
C LEU A 57 -2.68 -11.93 -11.92
N LEU A 58 -3.30 -11.06 -11.12
CA LEU A 58 -4.07 -11.49 -9.95
C LEU A 58 -5.26 -12.40 -10.32
N GLN A 59 -5.92 -12.11 -11.44
CA GLN A 59 -7.05 -12.90 -11.95
C GLN A 59 -6.63 -14.29 -12.44
N GLU A 60 -5.51 -14.37 -13.15
CA GLU A 60 -5.04 -15.59 -13.82
C GLU A 60 -4.24 -16.51 -12.89
N GLY A 61 -3.32 -15.94 -12.10
CA GLY A 61 -2.35 -16.69 -11.32
C GLY A 61 -2.41 -16.42 -9.80
N GLY A 62 -3.29 -15.52 -9.37
CA GLY A 62 -3.47 -15.21 -7.95
C GLY A 62 -2.37 -14.30 -7.39
N GLN A 63 -2.34 -14.24 -6.06
CA GLN A 63 -1.45 -13.30 -5.36
C GLN A 63 0.04 -13.62 -5.50
N ASP A 64 0.42 -14.87 -5.71
CA ASP A 64 1.83 -15.26 -5.82
C ASP A 64 2.42 -14.77 -7.14
N ASP A 65 1.68 -14.87 -8.23
CA ASP A 65 2.09 -14.33 -9.53
C ASP A 65 2.12 -12.80 -9.51
N LEU A 66 1.15 -12.17 -8.85
CA LEU A 66 1.15 -10.73 -8.62
C LEU A 66 2.41 -10.31 -7.85
N LEU A 67 2.73 -10.98 -6.73
CA LEU A 67 3.91 -10.67 -5.93
C LEU A 67 5.21 -10.86 -6.73
N ASN A 68 5.33 -11.96 -7.45
CA ASN A 68 6.52 -12.26 -8.27
C ASN A 68 6.74 -11.21 -9.37
N ALA A 69 5.69 -10.71 -9.98
CA ALA A 69 5.77 -9.68 -11.00
C ALA A 69 6.17 -8.31 -10.43
N LEU A 70 5.62 -7.96 -9.27
CA LEU A 70 5.81 -6.63 -8.68
C LEU A 70 7.07 -6.49 -7.82
N ARG A 71 7.62 -7.57 -7.24
CA ARG A 71 8.73 -7.51 -6.26
C ARG A 71 10.02 -6.86 -6.76
N LYS A 72 10.17 -6.64 -8.08
CA LYS A 72 11.33 -5.95 -8.67
C LYS A 72 11.15 -4.43 -8.76
N ASN A 73 9.95 -3.93 -8.47
CA ASN A 73 9.68 -2.51 -8.48
C ASN A 73 10.30 -1.86 -7.23
N ASP A 74 10.80 -0.64 -7.43
CA ASP A 74 11.26 0.26 -6.36
C ASP A 74 10.56 1.61 -6.56
N LEU A 75 9.34 1.70 -6.04
CA LEU A 75 8.49 2.90 -6.12
C LEU A 75 8.61 3.77 -4.87
N GLY A 76 9.52 3.43 -3.96
CA GLY A 76 9.75 4.13 -2.71
C GLY A 76 9.97 3.17 -1.55
N ASN A 77 9.81 3.70 -0.33
CA ASN A 77 10.10 2.94 0.89
C ASN A 77 9.14 3.30 2.02
N PHE A 78 8.74 2.29 2.80
CA PHE A 78 7.95 2.46 4.02
C PHE A 78 8.67 1.88 5.23
N ALA A 79 8.87 2.68 6.26
CA ALA A 79 9.54 2.29 7.50
C ALA A 79 8.70 2.63 8.73
N VAL A 80 8.70 1.73 9.73
CA VAL A 80 7.95 1.87 11.00
C VAL A 80 8.87 1.62 12.18
N GLY A 81 8.86 2.52 13.17
CA GLY A 81 9.48 2.31 14.48
C GLY A 81 10.98 2.02 14.44
N GLY A 82 11.72 2.64 13.50
CA GLY A 82 13.17 2.43 13.35
C GLY A 82 13.54 1.07 12.75
N ARG A 83 12.57 0.25 12.32
CA ARG A 83 12.84 -0.97 11.55
C ARG A 83 13.39 -0.61 10.17
N LEU A 84 14.17 -1.53 9.60
CA LEU A 84 14.57 -1.43 8.20
C LEU A 84 13.31 -1.31 7.33
N GLY A 85 13.28 -0.29 6.47
CA GLY A 85 12.14 -0.06 5.58
C GLY A 85 11.93 -1.21 4.60
N ARG A 86 10.75 -1.21 3.97
CA ARG A 86 10.38 -2.11 2.86
C ARG A 86 10.15 -1.31 1.62
N ASP A 87 10.68 -1.80 0.51
CA ASP A 87 10.48 -1.19 -0.80
C ASP A 87 9.02 -1.32 -1.23
N LEU A 88 8.46 -0.22 -1.73
CA LEU A 88 7.12 -0.19 -2.27
C LEU A 88 7.13 -0.83 -3.65
N ILE A 89 6.45 -1.96 -3.79
CA ILE A 89 6.36 -2.71 -5.05
C ILE A 89 5.17 -2.31 -5.90
N GLY A 90 4.20 -1.62 -5.31
CA GLY A 90 3.07 -1.01 -6.02
C GLY A 90 2.61 0.26 -5.31
N VAL A 91 2.43 1.34 -6.06
CA VAL A 91 1.90 2.62 -5.55
C VAL A 91 0.88 3.17 -6.54
N ARG A 92 -0.30 3.50 -6.04
CA ARG A 92 -1.35 4.17 -6.79
C ARG A 92 -1.79 5.43 -6.08
N VAL A 93 -1.92 6.51 -6.84
CA VAL A 93 -2.43 7.79 -6.35
C VAL A 93 -3.66 8.15 -7.16
N ASP A 94 -4.74 8.48 -6.48
CA ASP A 94 -5.99 8.99 -7.07
C ASP A 94 -6.64 10.01 -6.12
N GLN A 95 -7.83 10.48 -6.47
CA GLN A 95 -8.59 11.39 -5.62
C GLN A 95 -9.92 10.75 -5.22
N VAL A 96 -10.31 10.92 -3.97
CA VAL A 96 -11.60 10.51 -3.43
C VAL A 96 -12.10 11.58 -2.46
N ASP A 97 -13.32 12.02 -2.65
CA ASP A 97 -13.98 13.05 -1.81
C ASP A 97 -13.12 14.31 -1.60
N GLY A 98 -12.45 14.77 -2.66
CA GLY A 98 -11.58 15.94 -2.64
C GLY A 98 -10.21 15.72 -1.97
N LYS A 99 -9.93 14.53 -1.43
CA LYS A 99 -8.65 14.17 -0.83
C LYS A 99 -7.77 13.39 -1.79
N LYS A 100 -6.47 13.60 -1.70
CA LYS A 100 -5.47 12.75 -2.34
C LYS A 100 -5.42 11.42 -1.62
N ARG A 101 -5.78 10.34 -2.31
CA ARG A 101 -5.67 8.98 -1.80
C ARG A 101 -4.40 8.33 -2.35
N ILE A 102 -3.56 7.84 -1.45
CA ILE A 102 -2.34 7.10 -1.76
C ILE A 102 -2.52 5.68 -1.25
N ARG A 103 -2.40 4.69 -2.13
CA ARG A 103 -2.42 3.27 -1.79
C ARG A 103 -1.09 2.67 -2.18
N ALA A 104 -0.48 1.94 -1.26
CA ALA A 104 0.78 1.28 -1.53
C ALA A 104 0.80 -0.15 -0.97
N ILE A 105 1.51 -1.02 -1.68
CA ILE A 105 1.78 -2.39 -1.30
C ILE A 105 3.29 -2.64 -1.29
N PHE A 106 3.70 -3.52 -0.40
CA PHE A 106 5.08 -3.97 -0.25
C PHE A 106 5.10 -5.42 0.23
N GLU A 107 6.24 -6.12 0.06
CA GLU A 107 6.44 -7.45 0.65
C GLU A 107 6.65 -7.28 2.16
N ARG A 108 5.75 -7.88 2.96
CA ARG A 108 5.75 -7.67 4.41
C ARG A 108 6.98 -8.22 5.11
N TRP A 109 7.24 -7.74 6.33
CA TRP A 109 8.22 -8.38 7.21
C TRP A 109 7.69 -9.73 7.67
N LEU A 110 8.45 -10.80 7.38
CA LEU A 110 8.21 -12.14 7.92
C LEU A 110 9.13 -12.37 9.12
N ASN A 111 8.55 -12.84 10.23
CA ASN A 111 9.31 -13.26 11.38
C ASN A 111 9.87 -14.68 11.13
N PHE A 112 11.10 -14.92 11.60
CA PHE A 112 11.72 -16.24 11.49
C PHE A 112 10.88 -17.37 12.11
N THR A 113 10.17 -17.08 13.20
CA THR A 113 9.25 -18.01 13.87
C THR A 113 8.04 -18.36 13.00
N GLU A 114 7.52 -17.42 12.20
CA GLU A 114 6.41 -17.67 11.26
C GLU A 114 6.84 -18.64 10.16
N ILE A 115 8.02 -18.42 9.59
CA ILE A 115 8.58 -19.27 8.52
C ILE A 115 8.80 -20.69 9.04
N ARG A 116 9.36 -20.83 10.25
CA ARG A 116 9.69 -22.12 10.86
C ARG A 116 8.47 -22.89 11.37
N GLY A 117 7.40 -22.17 11.77
CA GLY A 117 6.19 -22.72 12.35
C GLY A 117 5.08 -23.07 11.35
N GLY A 118 5.22 -22.70 10.06
CA GLY A 118 4.18 -22.94 9.04
C GLY A 118 2.84 -22.27 9.37
N TYR A 119 2.89 -21.09 9.99
CA TYR A 119 1.66 -20.38 10.38
C TYR A 119 0.88 -19.89 9.16
N ARG A 120 -0.46 -19.89 9.26
CA ARG A 120 -1.37 -19.37 8.22
C ARG A 120 -1.09 -17.91 7.80
N SER A 121 -0.36 -17.16 8.60
CA SER A 121 0.07 -15.81 8.24
C SER A 121 0.96 -15.77 7.00
N ILE A 122 1.58 -16.88 6.60
CA ILE A 122 2.37 -16.99 5.36
C ILE A 122 1.50 -16.74 4.13
N ASP A 123 0.22 -17.07 4.17
CA ASP A 123 -0.73 -16.83 3.08
C ASP A 123 -1.06 -15.33 2.88
N TYR A 124 -0.49 -14.45 3.72
CA TYR A 124 -0.69 -13.00 3.70
C TYR A 124 0.65 -12.28 3.44
N PRO A 125 1.21 -12.38 2.22
CA PRO A 125 2.58 -11.96 1.94
C PRO A 125 2.76 -10.45 1.80
N PHE A 126 1.67 -9.67 1.70
CA PHE A 126 1.73 -8.24 1.48
C PHE A 126 1.62 -7.44 2.78
N GLY A 127 2.27 -6.27 2.80
CA GLY A 127 1.83 -5.14 3.59
C GLY A 127 1.03 -4.19 2.70
N TYR A 128 0.01 -3.57 3.24
CA TYR A 128 -0.82 -2.59 2.54
C TYR A 128 -1.00 -1.34 3.38
N LEU A 129 -0.92 -0.19 2.76
CA LEU A 129 -1.27 1.08 3.39
C LEU A 129 -2.14 1.94 2.46
N GLU A 130 -3.02 2.72 3.09
CA GLU A 130 -3.82 3.74 2.42
C GLU A 130 -3.74 5.03 3.24
N LEU A 131 -3.48 6.14 2.56
CA LEU A 131 -3.46 7.48 3.14
C LEU A 131 -4.50 8.34 2.43
N LEU A 132 -5.20 9.15 3.21
CA LEU A 132 -6.11 10.18 2.75
C LEU A 132 -5.56 11.53 3.18
N ILE A 133 -5.00 12.27 2.24
CA ILE A 133 -4.30 13.53 2.46
C ILE A 133 -5.15 14.69 1.93
N ASP A 134 -5.37 15.67 2.77
CA ASP A 134 -5.94 16.95 2.37
C ASP A 134 -4.90 17.70 1.51
N PRO A 135 -5.22 18.03 0.25
CA PRO A 135 -4.26 18.65 -0.66
C PRO A 135 -3.88 20.09 -0.28
N GLU A 136 -4.72 20.79 0.49
CA GLU A 136 -4.47 22.16 0.90
C GLU A 136 -3.52 22.23 2.11
N THR A 137 -3.68 21.31 3.06
CA THR A 137 -2.92 21.33 4.31
C THR A 137 -1.74 20.34 4.32
N GLY A 138 -1.71 19.37 3.38
CA GLY A 138 -0.76 18.27 3.38
C GLY A 138 -0.89 17.32 4.57
N LYS A 139 -1.99 17.43 5.33
CA LYS A 139 -2.28 16.60 6.52
C LYS A 139 -3.28 15.51 6.20
N GLY A 140 -3.27 14.45 6.98
CA GLY A 140 -4.22 13.36 6.78
C GLY A 140 -4.17 12.26 7.81
N ASP A 141 -4.88 11.22 7.51
CA ASP A 141 -4.94 9.96 8.25
C ASP A 141 -4.92 8.78 7.26
N GLY A 142 -4.92 7.58 7.79
CA GLY A 142 -4.87 6.40 6.93
C GLY A 142 -5.01 5.09 7.70
N THR A 143 -4.83 4.03 6.93
CA THR A 143 -4.91 2.65 7.39
C THR A 143 -3.65 1.88 7.01
N PHE A 144 -3.20 1.00 7.88
CA PHE A 144 -2.07 0.11 7.63
C PHE A 144 -2.44 -1.32 7.99
N ILE A 145 -2.22 -2.25 7.05
CA ILE A 145 -2.39 -3.69 7.21
C ILE A 145 -1.00 -4.32 7.12
N GLU A 146 -0.50 -4.84 8.25
CA GLU A 146 0.84 -5.42 8.32
C GLU A 146 0.95 -6.75 7.59
N ALA A 147 -0.13 -7.53 7.58
CA ALA A 147 -0.23 -8.81 6.86
C ALA A 147 -1.53 -8.86 6.07
N ALA A 148 -1.42 -8.62 4.78
CA ALA A 148 -2.53 -8.58 3.83
C ALA A 148 -2.45 -9.72 2.82
N GLN A 149 -3.61 -10.26 2.48
CA GLN A 149 -3.83 -11.11 1.32
C GLN A 149 -4.59 -10.31 0.27
N ILE A 150 -4.13 -10.37 -0.97
CA ILE A 150 -4.78 -9.70 -2.10
C ILE A 150 -5.45 -10.78 -2.95
N ARG A 151 -6.77 -10.66 -3.14
CA ARG A 151 -7.55 -11.65 -3.87
C ARG A 151 -8.45 -11.01 -4.92
N TRP A 152 -8.67 -11.73 -6.00
CA TRP A 152 -9.73 -11.46 -6.96
C TRP A 152 -10.98 -12.19 -6.52
N LYS A 153 -12.03 -11.47 -6.14
CA LYS A 153 -13.24 -12.03 -5.55
C LYS A 153 -14.49 -11.41 -6.13
N ARG A 154 -15.52 -12.23 -6.32
CA ARG A 154 -16.84 -11.75 -6.70
C ARG A 154 -17.51 -11.10 -5.50
N ASP A 155 -17.82 -9.83 -5.61
CA ASP A 155 -18.69 -9.12 -4.66
C ASP A 155 -20.14 -9.47 -4.99
N LYS A 156 -20.80 -10.18 -4.05
CA LYS A 156 -22.19 -10.63 -4.22
C LYS A 156 -23.19 -9.48 -4.20
N LYS A 157 -22.83 -8.32 -3.61
CA LYS A 157 -23.73 -7.17 -3.51
C LYS A 157 -23.70 -6.35 -4.81
N LEU A 158 -22.53 -6.21 -5.39
CA LEU A 158 -22.32 -5.45 -6.62
C LEU A 158 -22.45 -6.32 -7.88
N ASP A 159 -22.54 -7.64 -7.71
CA ASP A 159 -22.52 -8.66 -8.77
C ASP A 159 -21.35 -8.50 -9.74
N GLN A 160 -20.21 -8.07 -9.24
CA GLN A 160 -18.99 -7.87 -10.03
C GLN A 160 -17.77 -8.40 -9.27
N TYR A 161 -16.71 -8.65 -10.03
CA TYR A 161 -15.42 -9.02 -9.42
C TYR A 161 -14.65 -7.78 -8.99
N VAL A 162 -14.04 -7.85 -7.81
CA VAL A 162 -13.26 -6.77 -7.21
C VAL A 162 -11.95 -7.31 -6.64
N VAL A 163 -10.97 -6.42 -6.51
CA VAL A 163 -9.77 -6.69 -5.74
C VAL A 163 -10.12 -6.55 -4.26
N GLU A 164 -10.07 -7.65 -3.51
CA GLU A 164 -10.26 -7.67 -2.07
C GLU A 164 -8.88 -7.68 -1.38
N ILE A 165 -8.74 -6.82 -0.36
CA ILE A 165 -7.57 -6.83 0.53
C ILE A 165 -8.04 -7.33 1.89
N GLU A 166 -7.62 -8.55 2.24
CA GLU A 166 -7.96 -9.18 3.51
C GLU A 166 -6.83 -8.97 4.53
N ASN A 167 -7.20 -8.57 5.74
CA ASN A 167 -6.27 -8.44 6.87
C ASN A 167 -6.22 -9.74 7.66
N PHE A 168 -5.00 -10.25 7.93
CA PHE A 168 -4.81 -11.40 8.81
C PHE A 168 -5.18 -11.09 10.27
N GLY A 169 -4.96 -9.86 10.70
CA GLY A 169 -5.27 -9.38 12.05
C GLY A 169 -6.75 -9.07 12.25
N THR A 170 -7.13 -8.83 13.51
CA THR A 170 -8.51 -8.47 13.87
C THR A 170 -8.87 -7.08 13.39
N PHE A 171 -7.93 -6.13 13.51
CA PHE A 171 -8.11 -4.73 13.11
C PHE A 171 -6.87 -4.22 12.39
N PRO A 172 -7.05 -3.48 11.28
CA PRO A 172 -5.96 -2.70 10.69
C PRO A 172 -5.41 -1.67 11.68
N ALA A 173 -4.12 -1.39 11.60
CA ALA A 173 -3.51 -0.28 12.32
C ALA A 173 -3.98 1.04 11.72
N ARG A 174 -4.05 2.10 12.54
CA ARG A 174 -4.37 3.44 12.08
C ARG A 174 -3.09 4.25 11.88
N LEU A 175 -3.07 5.00 10.79
CA LEU A 175 -2.05 6.01 10.52
C LEU A 175 -2.64 7.38 10.87
N MET A 176 -2.01 8.10 11.78
CA MET A 176 -2.53 9.36 12.32
C MET A 176 -1.47 10.46 12.32
N GLY A 177 -1.96 11.71 12.32
CA GLY A 177 -1.06 12.88 12.36
C GLY A 177 -0.12 12.93 11.16
N ILE A 178 -0.60 12.46 10.01
CA ILE A 178 0.19 12.43 8.78
C ILE A 178 0.46 13.86 8.33
N SER A 179 1.72 14.11 7.95
CA SER A 179 2.12 15.35 7.32
C SER A 179 3.07 15.07 6.16
N GLN A 180 2.85 15.79 5.06
CA GLN A 180 3.78 15.80 3.95
C GLN A 180 4.97 16.68 4.31
N ARG A 181 6.19 16.18 4.11
CA ARG A 181 7.41 16.98 4.21
C ARG A 181 7.68 17.62 2.85
N ASN A 182 7.77 18.93 2.83
CA ASN A 182 8.29 19.64 1.66
C ASN A 182 9.79 19.35 1.57
N SER A 183 10.21 18.85 0.42
CA SER A 183 11.63 18.61 0.09
C SER A 183 12.30 19.94 -0.26
#